data_5a11204a2875c0ff2546972b8738dfe5
#
_entry.id   5a11204a2875c0ff2546972b8738dfe5
#
_cell.length_a   1.000
_cell.length_b   1.000
_cell.length_c   1.000
_cell.angle_alpha   90.00
_cell.angle_beta   90.00
_cell.angle_gamma   90.00
#
_symmetry.space_group_name_H-M   'P 1'
#
loop_
_entity.id
_entity.type
_entity.pdbx_description
1 polymer ?
#
loop_
_entity_poly.entity_id
_entity_poly.type
_entity_poly.pdbx_seq_one_letter_code
_entity_poly.pdbx_strand_id
1 'polypeptide(L)'
;VIAAATVGGILLATVTLYGILGGADFGGGLWDLLAGGDRRGHAPRQLIDESITPVWEANHVWLVFALVIFWTAFPVAFASVMTAAALPLWLAVGGIVLRGAGFAFRKEVSGLGLQRAFGAVFAFSSLLTPFFMGTVIGAVAAGQIPADASHASLAAWTNPTSLLIGFLFVGACGYLAAVYLIGEAARRGNRRLQVYFTRRAQAAGAATGALSLATLLELHAPAPALQHNLTGRALPLVILAGLTGLTVLALLAAGRPRGIRVLAALGVAAVVWGWGVAQYPALLPGTAVTLSNAGAPHSTLVALVVLFAAVVVLIGPSFGLLFALHGRQLLQGGEGLTAPAGGRAGAGSPARPRRSSGQPGRASRVVAIGLIAAGAVARARARGGRNR
;
A
#
# COMPACT_ATOMS: atom_id res chain seq x y z
N VAL A 1 -17.84 -20.92 16.09
CA VAL A 1 -16.52 -20.45 16.54
C VAL A 1 -15.47 -20.67 15.46
N ILE A 2 -15.28 -21.90 14.92
CA ILE A 2 -14.23 -22.20 13.92
C ILE A 2 -14.36 -21.32 12.66
N ALA A 3 -15.56 -21.22 12.05
CA ALA A 3 -15.77 -20.42 10.84
C ALA A 3 -15.44 -18.93 11.07
N ALA A 4 -15.83 -18.35 12.21
CA ALA A 4 -15.52 -16.97 12.55
C ALA A 4 -14.01 -16.74 12.75
N ALA A 5 -13.32 -17.66 13.41
CA ALA A 5 -11.86 -17.61 13.58
C ALA A 5 -11.14 -17.74 12.23
N THR A 6 -11.61 -18.63 11.33
CA THR A 6 -11.07 -18.78 9.99
C THR A 6 -11.22 -17.50 9.17
N VAL A 7 -12.41 -16.88 9.18
CA VAL A 7 -12.65 -15.59 8.47
C VAL A 7 -11.83 -14.47 9.11
N GLY A 8 -11.68 -14.43 10.43
CA GLY A 8 -10.76 -13.51 11.10
C GLY A 8 -9.30 -13.68 10.66
N GLY A 9 -8.85 -14.92 10.50
CA GLY A 9 -7.53 -15.23 9.93
C GLY A 9 -7.38 -14.79 8.47
N ILE A 10 -8.42 -14.98 7.65
CA ILE A 10 -8.47 -14.48 6.26
C ILE A 10 -8.38 -12.96 6.22
N LEU A 11 -9.14 -12.27 7.06
CA LEU A 11 -9.08 -10.80 7.18
C LEU A 11 -7.66 -10.34 7.55
N LEU A 12 -7.04 -10.97 8.54
CA LEU A 12 -5.68 -10.65 8.97
C LEU A 12 -4.65 -10.90 7.87
N ALA A 13 -4.79 -12.02 7.13
CA ALA A 13 -3.93 -12.32 5.96
C ALA A 13 -4.08 -11.26 4.86
N THR A 14 -5.31 -10.81 4.59
CA THR A 14 -5.60 -9.78 3.59
C THR A 14 -5.01 -8.42 4.00
N VAL A 15 -5.16 -8.04 5.28
CA VAL A 15 -4.53 -6.83 5.84
C VAL A 15 -3.00 -6.93 5.78
N THR A 16 -2.43 -8.11 6.02
CA THR A 16 -0.98 -8.35 5.90
C THR A 16 -0.50 -8.15 4.46
N LEU A 17 -1.20 -8.73 3.48
CA LEU A 17 -0.88 -8.55 2.05
C LEU A 17 -0.97 -7.07 1.64
N TYR A 18 -2.03 -6.39 2.05
CA TYR A 18 -2.14 -4.96 1.80
C TYR A 18 -1.04 -4.14 2.48
N GLY A 19 -0.71 -4.45 3.73
CA GLY A 19 0.36 -3.78 4.48
C GLY A 19 1.74 -3.95 3.83
N ILE A 20 2.02 -5.11 3.24
CA ILE A 20 3.30 -5.38 2.55
C ILE A 20 3.32 -4.75 1.16
N LEU A 21 2.32 -5.03 0.32
CA LEU A 21 2.29 -4.60 -1.09
C LEU A 21 1.95 -3.12 -1.20
N GLY A 22 0.86 -2.67 -0.57
CA GLY A 22 0.47 -1.26 -0.50
C GLY A 22 1.46 -0.43 0.30
N GLY A 23 2.06 -1.01 1.36
CA GLY A 23 3.08 -0.33 2.14
C GLY A 23 4.31 0.04 1.32
N ALA A 24 4.82 -0.86 0.49
CA ALA A 24 5.92 -0.56 -0.43
C ALA A 24 5.56 0.56 -1.43
N ASP A 25 4.31 0.59 -1.87
CA ASP A 25 3.78 1.58 -2.77
C ASP A 25 3.67 2.98 -2.10
N PHE A 26 3.04 3.09 -0.92
CA PHE A 26 2.98 4.35 -0.15
C PHE A 26 4.37 4.87 0.23
N GLY A 27 5.26 3.98 0.65
CA GLY A 27 6.64 4.34 0.99
C GLY A 27 7.44 4.91 -0.19
N GLY A 28 7.07 4.57 -1.43
CA GLY A 28 7.62 5.22 -2.62
C GLY A 28 7.36 6.72 -2.64
N GLY A 29 6.14 7.17 -2.28
CA GLY A 29 5.80 8.58 -2.17
C GLY A 29 6.59 9.30 -1.05
N LEU A 30 6.87 8.64 0.07
CA LEU A 30 7.79 9.16 1.10
C LEU A 30 9.18 9.44 0.52
N TRP A 31 9.73 8.50 -0.25
CA TRP A 31 11.06 8.68 -0.84
C TRP A 31 11.06 9.66 -2.01
N ASP A 32 9.95 9.83 -2.72
CA ASP A 32 9.77 10.90 -3.71
C ASP A 32 9.84 12.28 -3.02
N LEU A 33 9.13 12.46 -1.89
CA LEU A 33 9.19 13.69 -1.09
C LEU A 33 10.62 14.01 -0.61
N LEU A 34 11.33 12.99 -0.11
CA LEU A 34 12.68 13.11 0.45
C LEU A 34 13.81 13.02 -0.60
N ALA A 35 13.49 12.92 -1.89
CA ALA A 35 14.50 12.79 -2.95
C ALA A 35 15.35 14.05 -3.15
N GLY A 36 14.89 15.21 -2.68
CA GLY A 36 15.57 16.50 -2.80
C GLY A 36 15.18 17.28 -4.07
N GLY A 37 15.90 18.36 -4.38
CA GLY A 37 15.61 19.23 -5.53
C GLY A 37 15.80 18.54 -6.89
N ASP A 38 15.38 19.22 -7.97
CA ASP A 38 15.25 18.65 -9.34
C ASP A 38 16.49 17.89 -9.81
N ARG A 39 17.69 18.47 -9.66
CA ARG A 39 18.92 17.82 -10.15
C ARG A 39 19.32 16.56 -9.36
N ARG A 40 19.18 16.58 -8.03
CA ARG A 40 19.58 15.45 -7.16
C ARG A 40 18.48 14.40 -7.06
N GLY A 41 17.23 14.83 -7.10
CA GLY A 41 16.05 13.99 -6.94
C GLY A 41 15.58 13.30 -8.21
N HIS A 42 16.06 13.70 -9.40
CA HIS A 42 15.57 13.16 -10.68
C HIS A 42 15.73 11.64 -10.77
N ALA A 43 16.94 11.13 -10.59
CA ALA A 43 17.21 9.69 -10.73
C ALA A 43 16.46 8.81 -9.69
N PRO A 44 16.41 9.16 -8.39
CA PRO A 44 15.57 8.44 -7.44
C PRO A 44 14.08 8.46 -7.80
N ARG A 45 13.52 9.63 -8.22
CA ARG A 45 12.10 9.74 -8.61
C ARG A 45 11.79 8.92 -9.85
N GLN A 46 12.66 8.95 -10.85
CA GLN A 46 12.48 8.12 -12.04
C GLN A 46 12.44 6.63 -11.68
N LEU A 47 13.34 6.15 -10.81
CA LEU A 47 13.32 4.76 -10.37
C LEU A 47 12.01 4.41 -9.64
N ILE A 48 11.53 5.31 -8.77
CA ILE A 48 10.26 5.15 -8.04
C ILE A 48 9.09 5.06 -9.01
N ASP A 49 8.96 6.03 -9.94
CA ASP A 49 7.88 6.09 -10.91
C ASP A 49 7.80 4.83 -11.78
N GLU A 50 8.94 4.36 -12.29
CA GLU A 50 9.00 3.18 -13.14
C GLU A 50 8.79 1.86 -12.37
N SER A 51 9.10 1.83 -11.07
CA SER A 51 8.96 0.63 -10.25
C SER A 51 7.56 0.46 -9.66
N ILE A 52 6.85 1.57 -9.38
CA ILE A 52 5.56 1.56 -8.68
C ILE A 52 4.39 1.53 -9.67
N THR A 53 4.52 2.20 -10.83
CA THR A 53 3.44 2.33 -11.83
C THR A 53 2.72 1.03 -12.19
N PRO A 54 3.39 -0.13 -12.34
CA PRO A 54 2.71 -1.35 -12.76
C PRO A 54 1.86 -2.03 -11.71
N VAL A 55 2.02 -1.68 -10.42
CA VAL A 55 1.54 -2.51 -9.29
C VAL A 55 0.56 -1.78 -8.38
N TRP A 56 0.50 -0.43 -8.42
CA TRP A 56 -0.26 0.35 -7.44
C TRP A 56 -1.78 0.10 -7.50
N GLU A 57 -2.35 -0.09 -8.68
CA GLU A 57 -3.78 -0.39 -8.83
C GLU A 57 -4.13 -1.77 -8.23
N ALA A 58 -3.29 -2.76 -8.47
CA ALA A 58 -3.49 -4.11 -7.97
C ALA A 58 -3.43 -4.19 -6.43
N ASN A 59 -2.66 -3.31 -5.79
CA ASN A 59 -2.53 -3.31 -4.34
C ASN A 59 -3.83 -2.91 -3.63
N HIS A 60 -4.63 -2.01 -4.20
CA HIS A 60 -5.89 -1.55 -3.61
C HIS A 60 -7.00 -2.62 -3.61
N VAL A 61 -6.88 -3.64 -4.46
CA VAL A 61 -7.79 -4.79 -4.44
C VAL A 61 -7.79 -5.47 -3.07
N TRP A 62 -6.62 -5.58 -2.42
CA TRP A 62 -6.51 -6.17 -1.08
C TRP A 62 -7.19 -5.32 0.00
N LEU A 63 -7.14 -3.99 -0.13
CA LEU A 63 -7.86 -3.09 0.78
C LEU A 63 -9.37 -3.25 0.65
N VAL A 64 -9.88 -3.23 -0.59
CA VAL A 64 -11.31 -3.41 -0.85
C VAL A 64 -11.78 -4.77 -0.33
N PHE A 65 -10.99 -5.81 -0.57
CA PHE A 65 -11.29 -7.16 -0.11
C PHE A 65 -11.31 -7.25 1.43
N ALA A 66 -10.36 -6.63 2.12
CA ALA A 66 -10.35 -6.55 3.58
C ALA A 66 -11.60 -5.84 4.12
N LEU A 67 -11.99 -4.70 3.52
CA LEU A 67 -13.19 -3.96 3.91
C LEU A 67 -14.47 -4.76 3.70
N VAL A 68 -14.60 -5.45 2.57
CA VAL A 68 -15.77 -6.29 2.27
C VAL A 68 -15.87 -7.46 3.24
N ILE A 69 -14.76 -8.15 3.53
CA ILE A 69 -14.75 -9.24 4.52
C ILE A 69 -15.11 -8.69 5.91
N PHE A 70 -14.50 -7.58 6.32
CA PHE A 70 -14.75 -7.00 7.64
C PHE A 70 -16.22 -6.60 7.80
N TRP A 71 -16.79 -5.91 6.81
CA TRP A 71 -18.19 -5.52 6.78
C TRP A 71 -19.14 -6.72 6.83
N THR A 72 -18.89 -7.72 5.97
CA THR A 72 -19.80 -8.85 5.81
C THR A 72 -19.72 -9.84 6.98
N ALA A 73 -18.50 -10.10 7.47
CA ALA A 73 -18.27 -11.09 8.52
C ALA A 73 -18.49 -10.56 9.93
N PHE A 74 -18.20 -9.28 10.18
CA PHE A 74 -18.21 -8.69 11.53
C PHE A 74 -18.92 -7.32 11.53
N PRO A 75 -20.22 -7.25 11.17
CA PRO A 75 -20.93 -5.99 10.93
C PRO A 75 -20.95 -5.06 12.14
N VAL A 76 -21.08 -5.59 13.36
CA VAL A 76 -21.07 -4.78 14.59
C VAL A 76 -19.72 -4.10 14.79
N ALA A 77 -18.63 -4.85 14.72
CA ALA A 77 -17.27 -4.29 14.85
C ALA A 77 -16.96 -3.31 13.72
N PHE A 78 -17.39 -3.60 12.48
CA PHE A 78 -17.26 -2.71 11.33
C PHE A 78 -17.95 -1.38 11.57
N ALA A 79 -19.24 -1.40 11.97
CA ALA A 79 -20.00 -0.19 12.24
C ALA A 79 -19.35 0.66 13.34
N SER A 80 -18.91 0.03 14.43
CA SER A 80 -18.23 0.72 15.54
C SER A 80 -16.93 1.40 15.09
N VAL A 81 -16.08 0.71 14.33
CA VAL A 81 -14.81 1.29 13.82
C VAL A 81 -15.10 2.41 12.82
N MET A 82 -16.04 2.21 11.88
CA MET A 82 -16.37 3.21 10.86
C MET A 82 -16.98 4.47 11.46
N THR A 83 -17.74 4.37 12.55
CA THR A 83 -18.32 5.52 13.24
C THR A 83 -17.28 6.22 14.13
N ALA A 84 -16.65 5.49 15.05
CA ALA A 84 -15.73 6.10 16.02
C ALA A 84 -14.49 6.72 15.35
N ALA A 85 -13.96 6.08 14.31
CA ALA A 85 -12.80 6.54 13.56
C ALA A 85 -13.17 7.19 12.20
N ALA A 86 -14.36 7.74 12.05
CA ALA A 86 -14.86 8.30 10.79
C ALA A 86 -13.88 9.33 10.19
N LEU A 87 -13.39 10.29 10.99
CA LEU A 87 -12.50 11.34 10.48
C LEU A 87 -11.18 10.81 9.93
N PRO A 88 -10.37 10.00 10.65
CA PRO A 88 -9.13 9.46 10.09
C PRO A 88 -9.40 8.53 8.90
N LEU A 89 -10.52 7.81 8.84
CA LEU A 89 -10.89 7.01 7.68
C LEU A 89 -11.19 7.88 6.45
N TRP A 90 -11.95 8.98 6.61
CA TRP A 90 -12.18 9.93 5.52
C TRP A 90 -10.89 10.59 5.04
N LEU A 91 -9.97 10.92 5.95
CA LEU A 91 -8.66 11.47 5.59
C LEU A 91 -7.79 10.43 4.86
N ALA A 92 -7.85 9.16 5.26
CA ALA A 92 -7.16 8.08 4.55
C ALA A 92 -7.72 7.87 3.14
N VAL A 93 -9.05 7.82 2.97
CA VAL A 93 -9.72 7.70 1.66
C VAL A 93 -9.40 8.91 0.78
N GLY A 94 -9.51 10.13 1.33
CA GLY A 94 -9.11 11.35 0.64
C GLY A 94 -7.65 11.31 0.18
N GLY A 95 -6.75 10.78 1.03
CA GLY A 95 -5.35 10.54 0.67
C GLY A 95 -5.19 9.58 -0.50
N ILE A 96 -5.94 8.46 -0.54
CA ILE A 96 -5.92 7.51 -1.66
C ILE A 96 -6.36 8.19 -2.96
N VAL A 97 -7.45 8.95 -2.93
CA VAL A 97 -7.98 9.66 -4.10
C VAL A 97 -6.99 10.72 -4.60
N LEU A 98 -6.48 11.56 -3.69
CA LEU A 98 -5.49 12.60 -4.02
C LEU A 98 -4.19 11.99 -4.57
N ARG A 99 -3.77 10.85 -4.04
CA ARG A 99 -2.60 10.14 -4.52
C ARG A 99 -2.78 9.64 -5.95
N GLY A 100 -3.91 9.02 -6.24
CA GLY A 100 -4.25 8.56 -7.60
C GLY A 100 -4.33 9.73 -8.59
N ALA A 101 -5.01 10.82 -8.21
CA ALA A 101 -5.10 12.02 -9.01
C ALA A 101 -3.72 12.68 -9.23
N GLY A 102 -2.92 12.83 -8.16
CA GLY A 102 -1.58 13.38 -8.23
C GLY A 102 -0.66 12.60 -9.17
N PHE A 103 -0.74 11.27 -9.13
CA PHE A 103 0.02 10.39 -10.01
C PHE A 103 -0.43 10.50 -11.48
N ALA A 104 -1.74 10.49 -11.74
CA ALA A 104 -2.28 10.56 -13.10
C ALA A 104 -2.00 11.93 -13.75
N PHE A 105 -2.34 13.02 -13.06
CA PHE A 105 -2.18 14.37 -13.63
C PHE A 105 -0.72 14.81 -13.73
N ARG A 106 0.18 14.37 -12.87
CA ARG A 106 1.62 14.67 -12.96
C ARG A 106 2.22 14.33 -14.32
N LYS A 107 1.71 13.28 -14.99
CA LYS A 107 2.21 12.81 -16.29
C LYS A 107 1.59 13.55 -17.49
N GLU A 108 0.37 14.06 -17.34
CA GLU A 108 -0.40 14.66 -18.42
C GLU A 108 -0.22 16.18 -18.55
N VAL A 109 0.14 16.85 -17.46
CA VAL A 109 0.24 18.32 -17.47
C VAL A 109 1.55 18.81 -18.09
N SER A 110 1.44 19.79 -18.98
CA SER A 110 2.55 20.54 -19.56
C SER A 110 2.82 21.78 -18.72
N GLY A 111 3.85 21.74 -17.89
CA GLY A 111 4.26 22.89 -17.08
C GLY A 111 4.95 22.46 -15.77
N LEU A 112 6.18 22.90 -15.56
CA LEU A 112 6.99 22.50 -14.40
C LEU A 112 6.33 22.83 -13.05
N GLY A 113 5.59 23.96 -12.97
CA GLY A 113 4.89 24.35 -11.74
C GLY A 113 3.77 23.39 -11.36
N LEU A 114 2.90 23.02 -12.32
CA LEU A 114 1.82 22.07 -12.10
C LEU A 114 2.35 20.65 -11.83
N GLN A 115 3.37 20.21 -12.57
CA GLN A 115 4.02 18.92 -12.32
C GLN A 115 4.56 18.81 -10.89
N ARG A 116 5.16 19.90 -10.37
CA ARG A 116 5.63 19.96 -8.98
C ARG A 116 4.48 19.94 -7.99
N ALA A 117 3.38 20.66 -8.26
CA ALA A 117 2.20 20.67 -7.40
C ALA A 117 1.56 19.28 -7.32
N PHE A 118 1.32 18.60 -8.44
CA PHE A 118 0.80 17.23 -8.45
C PHE A 118 1.77 16.22 -7.85
N GLY A 119 3.09 16.40 -8.04
CA GLY A 119 4.11 15.61 -7.36
C GLY A 119 4.08 15.78 -5.84
N ALA A 120 3.88 17.01 -5.35
CA ALA A 120 3.73 17.28 -3.91
C ALA A 120 2.43 16.68 -3.35
N VAL A 121 1.31 16.76 -4.09
CA VAL A 121 0.04 16.11 -3.71
C VAL A 121 0.22 14.59 -3.62
N PHE A 122 0.84 13.97 -4.61
CA PHE A 122 1.16 12.54 -4.59
C PHE A 122 2.01 12.15 -3.37
N ALA A 123 3.08 12.89 -3.13
CA ALA A 123 4.02 12.58 -2.05
C ALA A 123 3.39 12.79 -0.66
N PHE A 124 2.67 13.90 -0.45
CA PHE A 124 2.00 14.18 0.82
C PHE A 124 0.87 13.19 1.12
N SER A 125 0.01 12.91 0.14
CA SER A 125 -1.07 11.94 0.31
C SER A 125 -0.56 10.52 0.56
N SER A 126 0.61 10.16 0.03
CA SER A 126 1.28 8.88 0.32
C SER A 126 1.78 8.73 1.76
N LEU A 127 1.93 9.84 2.50
CA LEU A 127 2.19 9.84 3.94
C LEU A 127 0.88 9.85 4.74
N LEU A 128 -0.05 10.69 4.32
CA LEU A 128 -1.32 10.92 4.99
C LEU A 128 -2.13 9.62 5.13
N THR A 129 -2.25 8.86 4.04
CA THR A 129 -3.03 7.63 4.00
C THR A 129 -2.54 6.58 5.02
N PRO A 130 -1.29 6.10 4.99
CA PRO A 130 -0.84 5.08 5.94
C PRO A 130 -0.81 5.60 7.37
N PHE A 131 -0.54 6.90 7.60
CA PHE A 131 -0.62 7.49 8.92
C PHE A 131 -2.02 7.35 9.52
N PHE A 132 -3.06 7.79 8.81
CA PHE A 132 -4.43 7.70 9.33
C PHE A 132 -4.96 6.27 9.39
N MET A 133 -4.58 5.40 8.47
CA MET A 133 -4.89 3.96 8.60
C MET A 133 -4.25 3.36 9.85
N GLY A 134 -3.00 3.73 10.14
CA GLY A 134 -2.30 3.32 11.36
C GLY A 134 -2.96 3.85 12.63
N THR A 135 -3.43 5.12 12.64
CA THR A 135 -4.15 5.66 13.81
C THR A 135 -5.47 4.93 14.09
N VAL A 136 -6.18 4.47 13.05
CA VAL A 136 -7.38 3.62 13.23
C VAL A 136 -7.04 2.28 13.86
N ILE A 137 -5.97 1.62 13.38
CA ILE A 137 -5.47 0.36 13.98
C ILE A 137 -5.09 0.61 15.44
N GLY A 138 -4.44 1.74 15.72
CA GLY A 138 -4.06 2.14 17.07
C GLY A 138 -5.26 2.39 17.99
N ALA A 139 -6.31 3.00 17.49
CA ALA A 139 -7.57 3.21 18.21
C ALA A 139 -8.21 1.87 18.62
N VAL A 140 -8.20 0.88 17.72
CA VAL A 140 -8.66 -0.47 18.02
C VAL A 140 -7.74 -1.13 19.06
N ALA A 141 -6.43 -1.08 18.87
CA ALA A 141 -5.45 -1.72 19.77
C ALA A 141 -5.49 -1.13 21.19
N ALA A 142 -5.69 0.19 21.31
CA ALA A 142 -5.83 0.89 22.59
C ALA A 142 -7.20 0.72 23.26
N GLY A 143 -8.14 -0.03 22.66
CA GLY A 143 -9.49 -0.24 23.20
C GLY A 143 -10.34 1.03 23.23
N GLN A 144 -10.09 1.99 22.33
CA GLN A 144 -10.80 3.29 22.29
C GLN A 144 -12.04 3.28 21.38
N ILE A 145 -12.38 2.14 20.80
CA ILE A 145 -13.55 2.01 19.93
C ILE A 145 -14.72 1.48 20.75
N PRO A 146 -15.81 2.25 20.94
CA PRO A 146 -17.00 1.79 21.67
C PRO A 146 -17.77 0.74 20.87
N ALA A 147 -18.46 -0.18 21.56
CA ALA A 147 -19.19 -1.26 20.93
C ALA A 147 -20.49 -0.83 20.25
N ASP A 148 -21.06 0.31 20.67
CA ASP A 148 -22.39 0.79 20.29
C ASP A 148 -22.42 1.65 19.02
N ALA A 149 -21.28 1.93 18.43
CA ALA A 149 -21.14 2.80 17.25
C ALA A 149 -21.81 4.18 17.42
N SER A 150 -21.87 4.71 18.65
CA SER A 150 -22.74 5.83 19.01
C SER A 150 -22.28 7.18 18.45
N HIS A 151 -20.97 7.43 18.36
CA HIS A 151 -20.45 8.72 17.91
C HIS A 151 -18.99 8.65 17.42
N ALA A 152 -18.62 9.61 16.58
CA ALA A 152 -17.23 9.85 16.21
C ALA A 152 -16.48 10.52 17.39
N SER A 153 -15.27 10.05 17.67
CA SER A 153 -14.44 10.56 18.76
C SER A 153 -13.06 10.95 18.28
N LEU A 154 -12.67 12.20 18.50
CA LEU A 154 -11.28 12.63 18.25
C LEU A 154 -10.31 11.91 19.20
N ALA A 155 -10.68 11.75 20.47
CA ALA A 155 -9.84 11.08 21.47
C ALA A 155 -9.55 9.62 21.10
N ALA A 156 -10.47 8.95 20.36
CA ALA A 156 -10.27 7.57 19.96
C ALA A 156 -8.98 7.35 19.14
N TRP A 157 -8.60 8.29 18.29
CA TRP A 157 -7.47 8.14 17.37
C TRP A 157 -6.34 9.17 17.57
N THR A 158 -6.51 10.17 18.45
CA THR A 158 -5.45 11.15 18.77
C THR A 158 -4.67 10.83 20.04
N ASN A 159 -4.94 9.67 20.68
CA ASN A 159 -4.18 9.21 21.83
C ASN A 159 -2.73 8.78 21.43
N PRO A 160 -1.78 8.76 22.36
CA PRO A 160 -0.39 8.45 22.08
C PRO A 160 -0.19 7.12 21.34
N THR A 161 -0.89 6.06 21.74
CA THR A 161 -0.83 4.73 21.10
C THR A 161 -1.24 4.80 19.63
N SER A 162 -2.36 5.47 19.33
CA SER A 162 -2.85 5.63 17.96
C SER A 162 -1.85 6.41 17.10
N LEU A 163 -1.30 7.49 17.60
CA LEU A 163 -0.31 8.29 16.89
C LEU A 163 0.99 7.50 16.66
N LEU A 164 1.48 6.77 17.66
CA LEU A 164 2.67 5.92 17.51
C LEU A 164 2.46 4.84 16.44
N ILE A 165 1.30 4.17 16.41
CA ILE A 165 0.99 3.16 15.39
C ILE A 165 0.82 3.83 14.01
N GLY A 166 0.30 5.06 13.95
CA GLY A 166 0.26 5.86 12.72
C GLY A 166 1.67 6.10 12.15
N PHE A 167 2.60 6.58 12.97
CA PHE A 167 4.00 6.77 12.58
C PHE A 167 4.71 5.44 12.29
N LEU A 168 4.43 4.40 13.05
CA LEU A 168 4.96 3.07 12.83
C LEU A 168 4.55 2.55 11.44
N PHE A 169 3.30 2.74 11.04
CA PHE A 169 2.83 2.31 9.71
C PHE A 169 3.53 3.10 8.60
N VAL A 170 3.68 4.42 8.72
CA VAL A 170 4.47 5.23 7.76
C VAL A 170 5.93 4.76 7.71
N GLY A 171 6.54 4.50 8.85
CA GLY A 171 7.90 3.98 8.95
C GLY A 171 8.05 2.63 8.24
N ALA A 172 7.12 1.69 8.47
CA ALA A 172 7.08 0.39 7.82
C ALA A 172 6.93 0.52 6.30
N CYS A 173 6.06 1.42 5.83
CA CYS A 173 5.93 1.73 4.40
C CYS A 173 7.25 2.22 3.80
N GLY A 174 7.89 3.20 4.44
CA GLY A 174 9.19 3.73 4.01
C GLY A 174 10.28 2.66 3.99
N TYR A 175 10.33 1.81 5.01
CA TYR A 175 11.27 0.70 5.10
C TYR A 175 11.07 -0.31 3.97
N LEU A 176 9.83 -0.79 3.75
CA LEU A 176 9.50 -1.75 2.69
C LEU A 176 9.84 -1.19 1.31
N ALA A 177 9.46 0.06 1.03
CA ALA A 177 9.76 0.72 -0.24
C ALA A 177 11.27 0.84 -0.49
N ALA A 178 12.05 1.27 0.51
CA ALA A 178 13.50 1.38 0.36
C ALA A 178 14.15 0.01 0.08
N VAL A 179 13.75 -1.04 0.80
CA VAL A 179 14.21 -2.42 0.57
C VAL A 179 13.84 -2.91 -0.84
N TYR A 180 12.63 -2.61 -1.31
CA TYR A 180 12.19 -2.94 -2.67
C TYR A 180 13.06 -2.23 -3.71
N LEU A 181 13.28 -0.91 -3.56
CA LEU A 181 14.02 -0.08 -4.50
C LEU A 181 15.53 -0.41 -4.56
N ILE A 182 16.14 -0.96 -3.49
CA ILE A 182 17.50 -1.51 -3.54
C ILE A 182 17.61 -2.58 -4.63
N GLY A 183 16.66 -3.51 -4.65
CA GLY A 183 16.68 -4.56 -5.65
C GLY A 183 16.36 -4.07 -7.06
N GLU A 184 15.49 -3.06 -7.22
CA GLU A 184 15.23 -2.43 -8.52
C GLU A 184 16.48 -1.74 -9.06
N ALA A 185 17.17 -0.97 -8.21
CA ALA A 185 18.42 -0.33 -8.55
C ALA A 185 19.52 -1.36 -8.94
N ALA A 186 19.56 -2.49 -8.22
CA ALA A 186 20.51 -3.58 -8.52
C ALA A 186 20.20 -4.25 -9.86
N ARG A 187 18.92 -4.52 -10.18
CA ARG A 187 18.52 -5.09 -11.49
C ARG A 187 18.91 -4.20 -12.67
N ARG A 188 18.89 -2.89 -12.48
CA ARG A 188 19.31 -1.90 -13.49
C ARG A 188 20.80 -1.60 -13.49
N GLY A 189 21.61 -2.32 -12.72
CA GLY A 189 23.06 -2.09 -12.59
C GLY A 189 23.42 -0.73 -11.98
N ASN A 190 22.49 0.01 -11.40
CA ASN A 190 22.72 1.34 -10.87
C ASN A 190 23.19 1.30 -9.40
N ARG A 191 24.51 1.10 -9.22
CA ARG A 191 25.13 1.03 -7.90
C ARG A 191 24.94 2.31 -7.06
N ARG A 192 24.88 3.48 -7.69
CA ARG A 192 24.67 4.75 -6.96
C ARG A 192 23.29 4.80 -6.31
N LEU A 193 22.25 4.41 -7.03
CA LEU A 193 20.89 4.33 -6.48
C LEU A 193 20.74 3.20 -5.47
N GLN A 194 21.44 2.08 -5.67
CA GLN A 194 21.48 1.00 -4.70
C GLN A 194 22.03 1.48 -3.35
N VAL A 195 23.15 2.17 -3.32
CA VAL A 195 23.73 2.75 -2.09
C VAL A 195 22.80 3.81 -1.49
N TYR A 196 22.19 4.66 -2.33
CA TYR A 196 21.25 5.67 -1.91
C TYR A 196 20.07 5.08 -1.14
N PHE A 197 19.42 4.02 -1.67
CA PHE A 197 18.31 3.36 -1.00
C PHE A 197 18.74 2.46 0.15
N THR A 198 19.96 1.90 0.14
CA THR A 198 20.51 1.14 1.29
C THR A 198 20.56 2.01 2.55
N ARG A 199 21.10 3.23 2.47
CA ARG A 199 21.13 4.15 3.61
C ARG A 199 19.75 4.51 4.12
N ARG A 200 18.78 4.67 3.22
CA ARG A 200 17.37 4.95 3.57
C ARG A 200 16.69 3.77 4.21
N ALA A 201 16.94 2.57 3.72
CA ALA A 201 16.40 1.34 4.32
C ALA A 201 16.97 1.13 5.73
N GLN A 202 18.24 1.43 5.96
CA GLN A 202 18.85 1.37 7.29
C GLN A 202 18.21 2.39 8.24
N ALA A 203 18.08 3.65 7.82
CA ALA A 203 17.47 4.70 8.64
C ALA A 203 15.99 4.42 8.93
N ALA A 204 15.20 4.04 7.90
CA ALA A 204 13.79 3.71 8.06
C ALA A 204 13.61 2.44 8.91
N GLY A 205 14.43 1.42 8.72
CA GLY A 205 14.39 0.19 9.51
C GLY A 205 14.70 0.44 10.98
N ALA A 206 15.73 1.23 11.29
CA ALA A 206 16.06 1.62 12.65
C ALA A 206 14.92 2.45 13.30
N ALA A 207 14.38 3.44 12.57
CA ALA A 207 13.25 4.25 13.04
C ALA A 207 12.00 3.40 13.29
N THR A 208 11.66 2.48 12.36
CA THR A 208 10.52 1.57 12.51
C THR A 208 10.71 0.64 13.70
N GLY A 209 11.91 0.11 13.90
CA GLY A 209 12.25 -0.72 15.07
C GLY A 209 12.11 0.05 16.39
N ALA A 210 12.60 1.31 16.44
CA ALA A 210 12.44 2.16 17.61
C ALA A 210 10.96 2.50 17.89
N LEU A 211 10.18 2.81 16.85
CA LEU A 211 8.73 3.05 16.99
C LEU A 211 7.99 1.80 17.45
N SER A 212 8.36 0.60 16.95
CA SER A 212 7.78 -0.66 17.41
C SER A 212 8.03 -0.91 18.88
N LEU A 213 9.26 -0.65 19.35
CA LEU A 213 9.60 -0.77 20.76
C LEU A 213 8.87 0.27 21.60
N ALA A 214 8.83 1.54 21.16
CA ALA A 214 8.09 2.60 21.85
C ALA A 214 6.58 2.26 21.95
N THR A 215 5.98 1.73 20.88
CA THR A 215 4.58 1.29 20.90
C THR A 215 4.37 0.14 21.88
N LEU A 216 5.27 -0.85 21.94
CA LEU A 216 5.17 -1.96 22.88
C LEU A 216 5.25 -1.48 24.35
N LEU A 217 6.07 -0.49 24.63
CA LEU A 217 6.19 0.11 25.97
C LEU A 217 4.96 0.95 26.31
N GLU A 218 4.45 1.74 25.37
CA GLU A 218 3.26 2.59 25.54
C GLU A 218 1.99 1.77 25.85
N LEU A 219 1.85 0.59 25.29
CA LEU A 219 0.69 -0.28 25.52
C LEU A 219 0.52 -0.73 26.98
N HIS A 220 1.52 -0.50 27.85
CA HIS A 220 1.46 -0.88 29.27
C HIS A 220 0.27 -0.24 30.00
N ALA A 221 0.00 1.04 29.76
CA ALA A 221 -1.06 1.78 30.44
C ALA A 221 -2.43 1.65 29.75
N PRO A 222 -2.57 1.92 28.44
CA PRO A 222 -3.88 1.93 27.77
C PRO A 222 -4.43 0.52 27.46
N ALA A 223 -3.55 -0.47 27.24
CA ALA A 223 -3.96 -1.81 26.83
C ALA A 223 -3.11 -2.92 27.49
N PRO A 224 -3.11 -3.04 28.82
CA PRO A 224 -2.24 -3.98 29.55
C PRO A 224 -2.47 -5.43 29.15
N ALA A 225 -3.71 -5.82 28.85
CA ALA A 225 -4.03 -7.18 28.38
C ALA A 225 -3.39 -7.47 27.00
N LEU A 226 -3.42 -6.52 26.08
CA LEU A 226 -2.77 -6.66 24.78
C LEU A 226 -1.25 -6.76 24.93
N GLN A 227 -0.66 -5.91 25.77
CA GLN A 227 0.79 -5.95 26.04
C GLN A 227 1.19 -7.28 26.68
N HIS A 228 0.45 -7.75 27.67
CA HIS A 228 0.69 -9.06 28.31
C HIS A 228 0.63 -10.19 27.28
N ASN A 229 -0.34 -10.16 26.37
CA ASN A 229 -0.46 -11.17 25.32
C ASN A 229 0.66 -11.07 24.27
N LEU A 230 1.14 -9.84 23.93
CA LEU A 230 2.29 -9.65 23.04
C LEU A 230 3.58 -10.21 23.63
N THR A 231 3.78 -10.04 24.94
CA THR A 231 4.94 -10.57 25.65
C THR A 231 4.76 -12.02 26.13
N GLY A 232 3.56 -12.58 26.01
CA GLY A 232 3.20 -13.96 26.31
C GLY A 232 3.01 -14.80 25.05
N ARG A 233 1.75 -15.09 24.71
CA ARG A 233 1.41 -16.03 23.62
C ARG A 233 1.87 -15.57 22.21
N ALA A 234 2.00 -14.26 21.96
CA ALA A 234 2.49 -13.72 20.69
C ALA A 234 4.00 -13.44 20.70
N LEU A 235 4.70 -13.68 21.81
CA LEU A 235 6.14 -13.42 21.94
C LEU A 235 6.99 -14.06 20.82
N PRO A 236 6.73 -15.29 20.33
CA PRO A 236 7.50 -15.83 19.20
C PRO A 236 7.42 -14.96 17.94
N LEU A 237 6.27 -14.33 17.65
CA LEU A 237 6.08 -13.44 16.51
C LEU A 237 6.77 -12.09 16.75
N VAL A 238 6.76 -11.57 17.97
CA VAL A 238 7.50 -10.36 18.35
C VAL A 238 9.01 -10.59 18.19
N ILE A 239 9.53 -11.71 18.66
CA ILE A 239 10.93 -12.09 18.48
C ILE A 239 11.27 -12.25 17.00
N LEU A 240 10.41 -12.93 16.22
CA LEU A 240 10.60 -13.10 14.77
C LEU A 240 10.67 -11.74 14.06
N ALA A 241 9.78 -10.80 14.40
CA ALA A 241 9.81 -9.43 13.85
C ALA A 241 11.13 -8.70 14.16
N GLY A 242 11.59 -8.79 15.41
CA GLY A 242 12.85 -8.21 15.84
C GLY A 242 14.05 -8.83 15.12
N LEU A 243 14.13 -10.17 15.08
CA LEU A 243 15.23 -10.89 14.45
C LEU A 243 15.30 -10.63 12.95
N THR A 244 14.17 -10.63 12.24
CA THR A 244 14.14 -10.34 10.80
C THR A 244 14.57 -8.90 10.53
N GLY A 245 14.09 -7.93 11.31
CA GLY A 245 14.50 -6.52 11.19
C GLY A 245 16.00 -6.34 11.42
N LEU A 246 16.54 -6.89 12.50
CA LEU A 246 17.98 -6.84 12.80
C LEU A 246 18.82 -7.55 11.74
N THR A 247 18.36 -8.71 11.25
CA THR A 247 19.05 -9.44 10.17
C THR A 247 19.10 -8.61 8.88
N VAL A 248 18.01 -7.93 8.50
CA VAL A 248 18.03 -7.03 7.32
C VAL A 248 19.01 -5.88 7.54
N LEU A 249 19.02 -5.23 8.71
CA LEU A 249 19.97 -4.16 9.00
C LEU A 249 21.43 -4.65 8.94
N ALA A 250 21.72 -5.83 9.48
CA ALA A 250 23.04 -6.45 9.44
C ALA A 250 23.47 -6.80 8.01
N LEU A 251 22.57 -7.38 7.19
CA LEU A 251 22.86 -7.69 5.77
C LEU A 251 23.11 -6.42 4.95
N LEU A 252 22.37 -5.35 5.21
CA LEU A 252 22.57 -4.06 4.57
C LEU A 252 23.90 -3.42 4.97
N ALA A 253 24.28 -3.50 6.26
CA ALA A 253 25.57 -3.03 6.75
C ALA A 253 26.74 -3.83 6.17
N ALA A 254 26.56 -5.15 6.00
CA ALA A 254 27.56 -6.03 5.38
C ALA A 254 27.60 -5.92 3.84
N GLY A 255 26.78 -5.07 3.20
CA GLY A 255 26.73 -4.93 1.75
C GLY A 255 26.20 -6.17 1.01
N ARG A 256 25.42 -7.03 1.67
CA ARG A 256 24.88 -8.29 1.15
C ARG A 256 23.34 -8.25 1.01
N PRO A 257 22.76 -7.50 0.06
CA PRO A 257 21.30 -7.28 -0.01
C PRO A 257 20.51 -8.47 -0.60
N ARG A 258 21.01 -9.70 -0.50
CA ARG A 258 20.28 -10.90 -0.98
C ARG A 258 19.25 -11.34 0.05
N GLY A 259 18.01 -11.58 -0.39
CA GLY A 259 16.93 -12.07 0.45
C GLY A 259 16.26 -11.03 1.38
N ILE A 260 16.76 -9.79 1.44
CA ILE A 260 16.25 -8.75 2.34
C ILE A 260 14.75 -8.42 2.10
N ARG A 261 14.25 -8.56 0.86
CA ARG A 261 12.83 -8.32 0.55
C ARG A 261 11.92 -9.29 1.28
N VAL A 262 12.27 -10.57 1.25
CA VAL A 262 11.50 -11.63 1.92
C VAL A 262 11.57 -11.45 3.44
N LEU A 263 12.76 -11.17 3.98
CA LEU A 263 12.94 -10.93 5.41
C LEU A 263 12.18 -9.70 5.89
N ALA A 264 12.19 -8.60 5.12
CA ALA A 264 11.44 -7.39 5.47
C ALA A 264 9.92 -7.63 5.45
N ALA A 265 9.41 -8.33 4.43
CA ALA A 265 8.01 -8.72 4.34
C ALA A 265 7.61 -9.66 5.49
N LEU A 266 8.46 -10.63 5.83
CA LEU A 266 8.25 -11.53 6.96
C LEU A 266 8.22 -10.79 8.30
N GLY A 267 9.09 -9.78 8.48
CA GLY A 267 9.10 -8.95 9.67
C GLY A 267 7.81 -8.16 9.83
N VAL A 268 7.33 -7.52 8.77
CA VAL A 268 6.04 -6.81 8.80
C VAL A 268 4.86 -7.77 9.02
N ALA A 269 4.87 -8.93 8.35
CA ALA A 269 3.88 -9.97 8.59
C ALA A 269 3.88 -10.40 10.07
N ALA A 270 5.05 -10.62 10.67
CA ALA A 270 5.18 -11.02 12.05
C ALA A 270 4.62 -9.97 13.03
N VAL A 271 4.78 -8.67 12.75
CA VAL A 271 4.15 -7.59 13.53
C VAL A 271 2.62 -7.67 13.45
N VAL A 272 2.06 -7.78 12.24
CA VAL A 272 0.60 -7.82 12.04
C VAL A 272 0.00 -9.07 12.67
N TRP A 273 0.61 -10.24 12.47
CA TRP A 273 0.14 -11.48 13.07
C TRP A 273 0.36 -11.54 14.58
N GLY A 274 1.46 -10.93 15.08
CA GLY A 274 1.70 -10.76 16.50
C GLY A 274 0.58 -9.96 17.18
N TRP A 275 0.17 -8.85 16.56
CA TRP A 275 -0.99 -8.09 17.01
C TRP A 275 -2.28 -8.91 16.96
N GLY A 276 -2.59 -9.57 15.83
CA GLY A 276 -3.80 -10.39 15.69
C GLY A 276 -3.89 -11.53 16.69
N VAL A 277 -2.78 -12.27 16.92
CA VAL A 277 -2.71 -13.33 17.93
C VAL A 277 -2.85 -12.76 19.34
N ALA A 278 -2.21 -11.65 19.64
CA ALA A 278 -2.31 -11.02 20.95
C ALA A 278 -3.71 -10.48 21.25
N GLN A 279 -4.42 -9.98 20.24
CA GLN A 279 -5.78 -9.44 20.40
C GLN A 279 -6.86 -10.52 20.43
N TYR A 280 -6.63 -11.69 19.83
CA TYR A 280 -7.60 -12.79 19.81
C TYR A 280 -8.06 -13.15 21.23
N PRO A 281 -9.38 -13.42 21.51
CA PRO A 281 -10.50 -13.46 20.56
C PRO A 281 -11.22 -12.11 20.36
N ALA A 282 -10.77 -11.02 21.01
CA ALA A 282 -11.43 -9.72 20.95
C ALA A 282 -11.34 -9.09 19.55
N LEU A 283 -12.46 -8.63 19.01
CA LEU A 283 -12.48 -7.73 17.84
C LEU A 283 -12.30 -6.29 18.25
N LEU A 284 -12.97 -5.89 19.34
CA LEU A 284 -12.87 -4.56 19.95
C LEU A 284 -12.39 -4.75 21.40
N PRO A 285 -11.08 -4.56 21.70
CA PRO A 285 -10.56 -4.62 23.06
C PRO A 285 -11.28 -3.65 23.99
N GLY A 286 -11.42 -4.02 25.26
CA GLY A 286 -12.17 -3.21 26.24
C GLY A 286 -13.68 -3.34 26.15
N THR A 287 -14.21 -4.12 25.19
CA THR A 287 -15.64 -4.37 25.01
C THR A 287 -15.94 -5.87 25.00
N ALA A 288 -17.22 -6.25 25.01
CA ALA A 288 -17.65 -7.64 24.90
C ALA A 288 -17.65 -8.17 23.44
N VAL A 289 -17.23 -7.37 22.45
CA VAL A 289 -17.27 -7.72 21.01
C VAL A 289 -16.08 -8.64 20.66
N THR A 290 -16.40 -9.89 20.38
CA THR A 290 -15.43 -10.96 20.07
C THR A 290 -15.74 -11.61 18.73
N LEU A 291 -14.77 -12.35 18.18
CA LEU A 291 -14.96 -13.16 16.97
C LEU A 291 -16.14 -14.15 17.06
N SER A 292 -16.43 -14.65 18.26
CA SER A 292 -17.47 -15.65 18.47
C SER A 292 -18.87 -15.09 18.56
N ASN A 293 -19.06 -13.87 19.11
CA ASN A 293 -20.38 -13.28 19.35
C ASN A 293 -20.78 -12.17 18.39
N ALA A 294 -19.82 -11.58 17.68
CA ALA A 294 -20.08 -10.50 16.70
C ALA A 294 -19.97 -10.97 15.25
N GLY A 295 -19.76 -12.27 15.01
CA GLY A 295 -19.73 -12.84 13.67
C GLY A 295 -21.10 -12.88 13.02
N ALA A 296 -21.15 -12.72 11.70
CA ALA A 296 -22.33 -12.97 10.87
C ALA A 296 -22.82 -14.43 11.02
N PRO A 297 -24.05 -14.75 10.56
CA PRO A 297 -24.58 -16.11 10.57
C PRO A 297 -23.60 -17.12 9.96
N HIS A 298 -23.62 -18.35 10.47
CA HIS A 298 -22.66 -19.41 10.08
C HIS A 298 -22.64 -19.65 8.57
N SER A 299 -23.78 -19.61 7.88
CA SER A 299 -23.88 -19.75 6.42
C SER A 299 -23.10 -18.67 5.68
N THR A 300 -23.18 -17.42 6.14
CA THR A 300 -22.43 -16.28 5.56
C THR A 300 -20.93 -16.46 5.76
N LEU A 301 -20.51 -16.88 6.96
CA LEU A 301 -19.07 -17.11 7.23
C LEU A 301 -18.52 -18.24 6.39
N VAL A 302 -19.26 -19.35 6.21
CA VAL A 302 -18.85 -20.45 5.33
C VAL A 302 -18.79 -20.00 3.88
N ALA A 303 -19.79 -19.24 3.40
CA ALA A 303 -19.77 -18.69 2.04
C ALA A 303 -18.55 -17.80 1.78
N LEU A 304 -18.15 -16.97 2.76
CA LEU A 304 -16.93 -16.16 2.67
C LEU A 304 -15.66 -17.01 2.56
N VAL A 305 -15.56 -18.11 3.33
CA VAL A 305 -14.41 -19.03 3.26
C VAL A 305 -14.33 -19.68 1.88
N VAL A 306 -15.47 -20.16 1.35
CA VAL A 306 -15.54 -20.78 0.01
C VAL A 306 -15.19 -19.76 -1.07
N LEU A 307 -15.75 -18.55 -0.99
CA LEU A 307 -15.45 -17.47 -1.93
C LEU A 307 -13.96 -17.11 -1.90
N PHE A 308 -13.37 -17.00 -0.72
CA PHE A 308 -11.93 -16.73 -0.58
C PHE A 308 -11.09 -17.82 -1.22
N ALA A 309 -11.41 -19.09 -0.97
CA ALA A 309 -10.71 -20.21 -1.60
C ALA A 309 -10.82 -20.16 -3.12
N ALA A 310 -12.02 -19.86 -3.67
CA ALA A 310 -12.22 -19.67 -5.10
C ALA A 310 -11.38 -18.51 -5.66
N VAL A 311 -11.36 -17.36 -4.96
CA VAL A 311 -10.55 -16.20 -5.34
C VAL A 311 -9.06 -16.55 -5.38
N VAL A 312 -8.54 -17.25 -4.36
CA VAL A 312 -7.12 -17.67 -4.32
C VAL A 312 -6.79 -18.61 -5.47
N VAL A 313 -7.67 -19.57 -5.78
CA VAL A 313 -7.45 -20.53 -6.87
C VAL A 313 -7.52 -19.88 -8.25
N LEU A 314 -8.44 -18.94 -8.47
CA LEU A 314 -8.64 -18.28 -9.77
C LEU A 314 -7.68 -17.12 -10.01
N ILE A 315 -7.52 -16.26 -9.00
CA ILE A 315 -6.76 -15.02 -9.11
C ILE A 315 -5.27 -15.24 -8.80
N GLY A 316 -4.93 -16.13 -7.88
CA GLY A 316 -3.55 -16.41 -7.50
C GLY A 316 -2.65 -16.76 -8.69
N PRO A 317 -3.00 -17.73 -9.54
CA PRO A 317 -2.24 -18.05 -10.75
C PRO A 317 -2.17 -16.88 -11.74
N SER A 318 -3.26 -16.11 -11.87
CA SER A 318 -3.32 -14.94 -12.76
C SER A 318 -2.37 -13.83 -12.32
N PHE A 319 -2.28 -13.55 -11.03
CA PHE A 319 -1.27 -12.64 -10.47
C PHE A 319 0.15 -13.18 -10.65
N GLY A 320 0.36 -14.46 -10.38
CA GLY A 320 1.66 -15.11 -10.62
C GLY A 320 2.11 -14.97 -12.07
N LEU A 321 1.18 -15.20 -13.02
CA LEU A 321 1.43 -15.04 -14.44
C LEU A 321 1.70 -13.57 -14.81
N LEU A 322 0.92 -12.62 -14.29
CA LEU A 322 1.12 -11.18 -14.51
C LEU A 322 2.53 -10.74 -14.07
N PHE A 323 2.96 -11.13 -12.87
CA PHE A 323 4.29 -10.82 -12.37
C PHE A 323 5.41 -11.50 -13.17
N ALA A 324 5.19 -12.75 -13.60
CA ALA A 324 6.15 -13.47 -14.43
C ALA A 324 6.31 -12.84 -15.83
N LEU A 325 5.19 -12.46 -16.48
CA LEU A 325 5.18 -11.80 -17.78
C LEU A 325 5.79 -10.40 -17.70
N HIS A 326 5.44 -9.63 -16.66
CA HIS A 326 6.01 -8.30 -16.45
C HIS A 326 7.54 -8.36 -16.25
N GLY A 327 8.02 -9.31 -15.46
CA GLY A 327 9.46 -9.55 -15.28
C GLY A 327 10.17 -9.93 -16.59
N ARG A 328 9.51 -10.68 -17.48
CA ARG A 328 10.08 -11.07 -18.80
C ARG A 328 10.02 -9.92 -19.81
N GLN A 329 9.00 -9.09 -19.82
CA GLN A 329 8.91 -7.95 -20.74
C GLN A 329 9.94 -6.87 -20.44
N LEU A 330 10.31 -6.67 -19.18
CA LEU A 330 11.43 -5.78 -18.80
C LEU A 330 12.80 -6.31 -19.30
N LEU A 331 12.95 -7.62 -19.45
CA LEU A 331 14.13 -8.23 -20.05
C LEU A 331 14.17 -8.11 -21.58
N GLN A 332 13.01 -8.15 -22.26
CA GLN A 332 12.90 -8.03 -23.71
C GLN A 332 12.95 -6.59 -24.21
N GLY A 333 12.52 -5.61 -23.42
CA GLY A 333 12.62 -4.18 -23.76
C GLY A 333 14.05 -3.64 -23.76
N GLY A 334 15.02 -4.36 -23.19
CA GLY A 334 16.44 -4.02 -23.22
C GLY A 334 17.17 -4.47 -24.48
N GLU A 335 16.66 -5.47 -25.20
CA GLU A 335 17.30 -6.03 -26.40
C GLU A 335 16.91 -5.32 -27.70
N GLY A 336 15.89 -4.46 -27.70
CA GLY A 336 15.41 -3.74 -28.90
C GLY A 336 16.17 -2.47 -29.27
N LEU A 337 17.16 -2.05 -28.47
CA LEU A 337 17.91 -0.78 -28.69
C LEU A 337 19.37 -0.93 -29.16
N THR A 338 19.80 -2.14 -29.52
CA THR A 338 21.09 -2.35 -30.16
C THR A 338 20.90 -2.87 -31.59
N ALA A 339 20.43 -2.00 -32.49
CA ALA A 339 20.68 -2.20 -33.91
C ALA A 339 22.14 -1.82 -34.21
N PRO A 340 22.92 -2.64 -34.89
CA PRO A 340 24.31 -2.33 -35.17
C PRO A 340 24.40 -1.21 -36.21
N ALA A 341 25.02 -0.12 -35.84
CA ALA A 341 25.50 0.88 -36.78
C ALA A 341 26.64 0.28 -37.58
N GLY A 342 26.34 -0.27 -38.74
CA GLY A 342 27.27 -0.83 -39.70
C GLY A 342 27.12 -0.18 -41.04
N GLY A 343 28.03 0.73 -41.39
CA GLY A 343 28.52 0.87 -42.73
C GLY A 343 28.00 1.97 -43.64
N ARG A 344 28.89 2.86 -43.90
CA ARG A 344 29.20 3.61 -45.14
C ARG A 344 28.83 5.07 -45.20
N ALA A 345 29.92 5.81 -45.24
CA ALA A 345 30.02 7.19 -45.67
C ALA A 345 29.51 7.37 -47.13
N GLY A 346 28.77 8.42 -47.39
CA GLY A 346 28.38 8.93 -48.70
C GLY A 346 27.89 10.35 -48.57
N ALA A 347 28.69 11.25 -49.12
CA ALA A 347 28.45 12.70 -49.14
C ALA A 347 27.21 13.09 -49.92
N GLY A 348 26.53 14.19 -49.48
CA GLY A 348 25.76 15.01 -50.39
C GLY A 348 24.44 15.52 -49.92
N SER A 349 24.34 16.85 -49.73
CA SER A 349 23.23 17.79 -49.92
C SER A 349 22.17 17.99 -48.84
N PRO A 350 21.85 19.25 -48.53
CA PRO A 350 20.91 19.57 -47.43
C PRO A 350 19.43 19.55 -47.93
N ALA A 351 18.62 18.73 -47.23
CA ALA A 351 17.17 18.66 -47.47
C ALA A 351 16.39 19.40 -46.40
N ARG A 352 15.36 20.10 -46.86
CA ARG A 352 14.38 20.94 -46.13
C ARG A 352 13.63 20.20 -45.04
N PRO A 353 13.13 20.87 -43.97
CA PRO A 353 12.37 20.26 -42.91
C PRO A 353 10.98 19.83 -43.37
N ARG A 354 10.68 18.53 -43.27
CA ARG A 354 9.32 17.98 -43.42
C ARG A 354 8.53 18.23 -42.13
N ARG A 355 7.37 18.87 -42.26
CA ARG A 355 6.33 18.94 -41.25
C ARG A 355 5.81 17.52 -40.97
N SER A 356 5.94 17.04 -39.74
CA SER A 356 5.31 15.81 -39.27
C SER A 356 3.87 16.10 -38.84
N SER A 357 2.90 15.60 -39.64
CA SER A 357 1.49 15.45 -39.21
C SER A 357 1.39 14.36 -38.16
N GLY A 358 1.22 14.73 -36.89
CA GLY A 358 1.02 13.80 -35.79
C GLY A 358 -0.35 13.11 -35.90
N GLN A 359 -0.37 11.80 -36.03
CA GLN A 359 -1.56 10.99 -35.76
C GLN A 359 -1.71 10.79 -34.25
N PRO A 360 -2.91 10.96 -33.68
CA PRO A 360 -3.14 10.72 -32.25
C PRO A 360 -3.05 9.22 -31.92
N GLY A 361 -2.27 8.89 -30.86
CA GLY A 361 -2.04 7.53 -30.42
C GLY A 361 -3.32 6.79 -29.99
N ARG A 362 -3.28 5.47 -30.02
CA ARG A 362 -4.41 4.55 -29.70
C ARG A 362 -5.07 4.79 -28.34
N ALA A 363 -4.37 5.34 -27.36
CA ALA A 363 -4.90 5.66 -26.04
C ALA A 363 -6.01 6.74 -26.07
N SER A 364 -5.89 7.76 -26.95
CA SER A 364 -6.92 8.80 -27.11
C SER A 364 -8.25 8.27 -27.66
N ARG A 365 -8.24 7.13 -28.35
CA ARG A 365 -9.49 6.55 -28.93
C ARG A 365 -10.33 5.83 -27.88
N VAL A 366 -9.73 5.22 -26.86
CA VAL A 366 -10.48 4.50 -25.80
C VAL A 366 -11.22 5.49 -24.91
N VAL A 367 -10.59 6.61 -24.52
CA VAL A 367 -11.22 7.66 -23.72
C VAL A 367 -12.34 8.36 -24.50
N ALA A 368 -12.15 8.60 -25.81
CA ALA A 368 -13.20 9.18 -26.67
C ALA A 368 -14.44 8.29 -26.81
N ILE A 369 -14.28 6.97 -26.87
CA ILE A 369 -15.40 6.03 -26.94
C ILE A 369 -16.19 5.99 -25.63
N GLY A 370 -15.52 6.05 -24.48
CA GLY A 370 -16.18 6.11 -23.15
C GLY A 370 -17.01 7.39 -22.95
N LEU A 371 -16.51 8.55 -23.41
CA LEU A 371 -17.22 9.84 -23.35
C LEU A 371 -18.39 9.92 -24.32
N ILE A 372 -18.29 9.31 -25.49
CA ILE A 372 -19.38 9.24 -26.48
C ILE A 372 -20.52 8.35 -25.97
N ALA A 373 -20.21 7.21 -25.32
CA ALA A 373 -21.21 6.32 -24.73
C ALA A 373 -21.96 7.00 -23.56
N ALA A 374 -21.26 7.74 -22.68
CA ALA A 374 -21.86 8.50 -21.61
C ALA A 374 -22.76 9.64 -22.11
N GLY A 375 -22.35 10.33 -23.18
CA GLY A 375 -23.14 11.40 -23.83
C GLY A 375 -24.41 10.87 -24.53
N ALA A 376 -24.38 9.65 -25.07
CA ALA A 376 -25.51 9.03 -25.72
C ALA A 376 -26.62 8.63 -24.72
N VAL A 377 -26.22 8.08 -23.56
CA VAL A 377 -27.17 7.73 -22.47
C VAL A 377 -27.82 8.96 -21.87
N ALA A 378 -27.08 10.09 -21.70
CA ALA A 378 -27.64 11.35 -21.22
C ALA A 378 -28.67 11.94 -22.19
N ARG A 379 -28.43 11.88 -23.52
CA ARG A 379 -29.36 12.37 -24.55
C ARG A 379 -30.63 11.51 -24.71
N ALA A 380 -30.52 10.20 -24.49
CA ALA A 380 -31.67 9.30 -24.49
C ALA A 380 -32.63 9.57 -23.31
N ARG A 381 -32.10 9.87 -22.11
CA ARG A 381 -32.90 10.27 -20.95
C ARG A 381 -33.58 11.64 -21.11
N ALA A 382 -32.92 12.59 -21.77
CA ALA A 382 -33.50 13.92 -22.02
C ALA A 382 -34.64 13.90 -23.04
N ARG A 383 -34.69 12.95 -23.96
CA ARG A 383 -35.79 12.80 -24.95
C ARG A 383 -36.99 12.02 -24.40
N GLY A 384 -36.79 11.12 -23.42
CA GLY A 384 -37.92 10.36 -22.81
C GLY A 384 -38.76 11.16 -21.81
N GLY A 385 -38.34 12.34 -21.37
CA GLY A 385 -39.05 13.20 -20.40
C GLY A 385 -39.98 14.25 -21.01
N ARG A 386 -40.15 14.34 -22.34
CA ARG A 386 -41.01 15.34 -23.01
C ARG A 386 -42.35 14.81 -23.56
N ASN A 387 -42.65 13.54 -23.35
CA ASN A 387 -43.92 12.95 -23.76
C ASN A 387 -44.61 12.26 -22.58
N ARG A 388 -44.85 13.03 -21.50
CA ARG A 388 -45.90 12.72 -20.53
C ARG A 388 -46.48 14.02 -19.97
#